data_114143aa0ac014b3bdbaf3c1aa866df9
#
_entry.id   114143aa0ac014b3bdbaf3c1aa866df9
#
_cell.length_a   1.000
_cell.length_b   1.000
_cell.length_c   1.000
_cell.angle_alpha   90.00
_cell.angle_beta   90.00
_cell.angle_gamma   90.00
#
_symmetry.space_group_name_H-M   'P 1'
#
loop_
_entity.id
_entity.type
_entity.pdbx_description
1 polymer ?
#
loop_
_entity_poly.entity_id
_entity_poly.type
_entity_poly.pdbx_seq_one_letter_code
_entity_poly.pdbx_strand_id
1 'polypeptide(L)'
;MTYSEDYGTATWRYWQKIRNDAGARGSFQSRPPVPVRARLIFERDGEVWLDGTATRLGFDSAIFVELKDRRVQTIGAWLLPEDVWWPGK
;
A
#
# COMPACT_ATOMS: atom_id res chain seq x y z
N MET A 1 -19.71 -5.79 -25.50
CA MET A 1 -18.68 -5.01 -24.90
C MET A 1 -17.75 -5.87 -24.09
N THR A 2 -16.52 -5.59 -24.18
CA THR A 2 -15.53 -6.43 -23.52
C THR A 2 -14.92 -5.69 -22.35
N TYR A 3 -15.01 -6.25 -21.20
CA TYR A 3 -14.26 -5.73 -20.09
C TYR A 3 -12.84 -6.22 -20.17
N SER A 4 -11.92 -5.39 -19.79
CA SER A 4 -10.61 -5.92 -19.48
C SER A 4 -10.76 -6.82 -18.26
N GLU A 5 -9.88 -7.76 -18.13
CA GLU A 5 -9.94 -8.64 -16.97
C GLU A 5 -9.69 -7.92 -15.68
N ASP A 6 -9.04 -6.79 -15.76
CA ASP A 6 -8.74 -6.02 -14.56
C ASP A 6 -9.90 -5.14 -14.17
N TYR A 7 -10.88 -5.01 -15.03
CA TYR A 7 -11.93 -4.04 -14.83
C TYR A 7 -13.26 -4.75 -14.69
N GLY A 8 -13.84 -4.66 -13.53
CA GLY A 8 -15.17 -5.17 -13.31
C GLY A 8 -15.29 -6.68 -13.23
N THR A 9 -14.17 -7.38 -13.24
CA THR A 9 -14.24 -8.82 -13.13
C THR A 9 -13.56 -9.29 -11.85
N ALA A 10 -12.52 -10.00 -11.96
CA ALA A 10 -12.10 -10.87 -10.90
C ALA A 10 -10.99 -10.32 -10.01
N THR A 11 -10.69 -9.04 -10.08
CA THR A 11 -9.63 -8.51 -9.24
C THR A 11 -9.93 -8.70 -7.76
N TRP A 12 -11.20 -8.59 -7.37
CA TRP A 12 -11.56 -8.78 -5.96
C TRP A 12 -11.20 -10.17 -5.45
N ARG A 13 -11.04 -11.14 -6.33
CA ARG A 13 -10.66 -12.49 -5.90
C ARG A 13 -9.24 -12.56 -5.37
N TYR A 14 -8.42 -11.57 -5.74
CA TYR A 14 -7.02 -11.53 -5.29
C TYR A 14 -6.83 -10.69 -4.05
N TRP A 15 -7.84 -9.97 -3.62
CA TRP A 15 -7.72 -9.09 -2.46
C TRP A 15 -7.33 -9.88 -1.23
N GLN A 16 -6.37 -9.36 -0.53
CA GLN A 16 -5.93 -9.94 0.73
C GLN A 16 -5.80 -8.84 1.77
N LYS A 17 -6.12 -9.18 2.98
CA LYS A 17 -5.91 -8.26 4.09
C LYS A 17 -4.42 -8.06 4.26
N ILE A 18 -4.03 -6.83 4.56
CA ILE A 18 -2.64 -6.48 4.85
C ILE A 18 -2.53 -6.43 6.37
N ARG A 19 -1.81 -7.38 6.95
CA ARG A 19 -1.75 -7.52 8.39
C ARG A 19 -1.02 -6.40 9.08
N ASN A 20 -0.04 -5.80 8.42
CA ASN A 20 0.73 -4.71 8.99
C ASN A 20 0.26 -3.34 8.56
N ASP A 21 -0.96 -3.23 8.04
CA ASP A 21 -1.58 -1.95 7.75
C ASP A 21 -1.99 -1.30 9.07
N ALA A 22 -1.40 -0.14 9.34
CA ALA A 22 -1.69 0.57 10.59
C ALA A 22 -3.05 1.28 10.57
N GLY A 23 -3.65 1.40 9.39
CA GLY A 23 -4.93 2.08 9.24
C GLY A 23 -4.80 3.59 9.29
N ALA A 24 -5.86 4.27 8.87
CA ALA A 24 -5.91 5.73 8.96
C ALA A 24 -6.11 6.12 10.41
N ARG A 25 -5.28 7.03 10.90
CA ARG A 25 -5.29 7.41 12.31
C ARG A 25 -5.43 8.92 12.47
N GLY A 26 -6.47 9.46 11.90
CA GLY A 26 -6.73 10.88 12.03
C GLY A 26 -6.04 11.68 10.95
N SER A 27 -5.48 12.81 11.32
CA SER A 27 -4.97 13.77 10.34
C SER A 27 -3.66 13.33 9.73
N PHE A 28 -3.43 13.79 8.50
CA PHE A 28 -2.18 13.55 7.80
C PHE A 28 -1.87 14.74 6.92
N GLN A 29 -0.64 14.80 6.44
CA GLN A 29 -0.21 15.78 5.46
C GLN A 29 0.06 15.09 4.14
N SER A 30 -0.41 15.68 3.05
CA SER A 30 0.01 15.24 1.74
C SER A 30 1.44 15.70 1.50
N ARG A 31 2.25 14.86 0.89
CA ARG A 31 3.65 15.15 0.64
C ARG A 31 3.96 14.88 -0.83
N PRO A 32 4.99 15.49 -1.37
CA PRO A 32 5.41 15.17 -2.73
C PRO A 32 5.68 13.67 -2.84
N PRO A 33 5.26 13.04 -3.94
CA PRO A 33 5.42 11.59 -4.11
C PRO A 33 6.89 11.19 -4.08
N VAL A 34 7.19 10.12 -3.36
CA VAL A 34 8.55 9.58 -3.28
C VAL A 34 8.49 8.09 -3.53
N PRO A 35 9.27 7.57 -4.49
CA PRO A 35 9.33 6.12 -4.70
C PRO A 35 9.95 5.45 -3.48
N VAL A 36 9.32 4.37 -3.04
CA VAL A 36 9.80 3.60 -1.89
C VAL A 36 9.59 2.12 -2.17
N ARG A 37 10.17 1.30 -1.31
CA ARG A 37 9.81 -0.11 -1.25
C ARG A 37 9.07 -0.36 0.04
N ALA A 38 7.99 -1.09 -0.05
CA ALA A 38 7.11 -1.33 1.08
C ALA A 38 7.09 -2.80 1.43
N ARG A 39 7.22 -3.08 2.71
CA ARG A 39 7.08 -4.42 3.24
C ARG A 39 5.62 -4.62 3.62
N LEU A 40 4.97 -5.57 2.96
CA LEU A 40 3.58 -5.89 3.23
C LEU A 40 3.50 -7.31 3.73
N ILE A 41 2.63 -7.52 4.71
CA ILE A 41 2.37 -8.87 5.20
C ILE A 41 0.93 -9.19 4.84
N PHE A 42 0.76 -9.93 3.76
CA PHE A 42 -0.56 -10.35 3.31
C PHE A 42 -1.06 -11.52 4.14
N GLU A 43 -2.37 -11.61 4.30
CA GLU A 43 -2.95 -12.65 5.15
C GLU A 43 -2.67 -14.06 4.64
N ARG A 44 -2.52 -14.23 3.33
CA ARG A 44 -2.23 -15.55 2.76
C ARG A 44 -0.81 -15.65 2.22
N ASP A 45 -0.38 -14.63 1.49
CA ASP A 45 0.91 -14.69 0.81
C ASP A 45 2.09 -14.35 1.71
N GLY A 46 1.82 -13.81 2.90
CA GLY A 46 2.88 -13.48 3.83
C GLY A 46 3.65 -12.24 3.43
N GLU A 47 4.91 -12.21 3.76
CA GLU A 47 5.74 -11.03 3.56
C GLU A 47 6.12 -10.87 2.10
N VAL A 48 5.86 -9.69 1.57
CA VAL A 48 6.21 -9.33 0.19
C VAL A 48 6.74 -7.91 0.20
N TRP A 49 7.81 -7.66 -0.55
CA TRP A 49 8.32 -6.31 -0.75
C TRP A 49 7.86 -5.81 -2.11
N LEU A 50 7.18 -4.68 -2.13
CA LEU A 50 6.64 -4.11 -3.36
C LEU A 50 7.15 -2.69 -3.55
N ASP A 51 7.33 -2.31 -4.81
CA ASP A 51 7.55 -0.92 -5.14
C ASP A 51 6.27 -0.14 -4.92
N GLY A 52 6.38 1.04 -4.36
CA GLY A 52 5.24 1.90 -4.13
C GLY A 52 5.66 3.35 -4.11
N THR A 53 4.70 4.22 -3.80
CA THR A 53 4.94 5.65 -3.76
C THR A 53 4.39 6.19 -2.46
N ALA A 54 5.26 6.79 -1.67
CA ALA A 54 4.84 7.44 -0.42
C ALA A 54 4.26 8.81 -0.75
N THR A 55 3.01 9.07 -0.33
CA THR A 55 2.31 10.31 -0.68
C THR A 55 1.72 11.04 0.50
N ARG A 56 1.62 10.41 1.66
CA ARG A 56 1.04 11.05 2.85
C ARG A 56 1.81 10.66 4.08
N LEU A 57 1.88 11.60 5.01
CA LEU A 57 2.52 11.38 6.30
C LEU A 57 1.51 11.69 7.40
N GLY A 58 1.22 10.70 8.23
CA GLY A 58 0.36 10.88 9.37
C GLY A 58 1.11 11.53 10.53
N PHE A 59 0.37 12.15 11.43
CA PHE A 59 0.98 12.79 12.59
C PHE A 59 1.58 11.76 13.56
N ASP A 60 1.17 10.51 13.44
CA ASP A 60 1.73 9.42 14.24
C ASP A 60 2.90 8.74 13.54
N SER A 61 3.46 9.36 12.51
CA SER A 61 4.59 8.87 11.72
C SER A 61 4.25 7.74 10.77
N ALA A 62 3.00 7.33 10.67
CA ALA A 62 2.61 6.34 9.65
C ALA A 62 2.71 6.97 8.27
N ILE A 63 3.07 6.17 7.30
CA ILE A 63 3.30 6.61 5.93
C ILE A 63 2.29 5.92 5.04
N PHE A 64 1.57 6.71 4.24
CA PHE A 64 0.67 6.12 3.26
C PHE A 64 1.46 5.85 1.98
N VAL A 65 1.48 4.58 1.59
CA VAL A 65 2.18 4.14 0.39
C VAL A 65 1.15 3.67 -0.61
N GLU A 66 1.12 4.32 -1.78
CA GLU A 66 0.28 3.89 -2.88
C GLU A 66 0.92 2.69 -3.55
N LEU A 67 0.11 1.68 -3.83
CA LEU A 67 0.57 0.41 -4.32
C LEU A 67 -0.28 -0.02 -5.51
N LYS A 68 0.39 -0.57 -6.52
CA LYS A 68 -0.30 -1.10 -7.70
C LYS A 68 -0.15 -2.61 -7.69
N ASP A 69 -0.99 -3.27 -6.93
CA ASP A 69 -0.95 -4.71 -6.82
C ASP A 69 -2.39 -5.21 -6.67
N ARG A 70 -2.72 -6.27 -7.39
CA ARG A 70 -4.09 -6.78 -7.41
C ARG A 70 -4.57 -7.29 -6.05
N ARG A 71 -3.65 -7.60 -5.15
CA ARG A 71 -4.00 -8.05 -3.81
C ARG A 71 -4.42 -6.90 -2.90
N VAL A 72 -4.11 -5.67 -3.30
CA VAL A 72 -4.43 -4.48 -2.51
C VAL A 72 -5.79 -3.96 -2.96
N GLN A 73 -6.76 -4.00 -2.04
CA GLN A 73 -8.13 -3.62 -2.34
C GLN A 73 -8.28 -2.14 -2.63
N THR A 74 -7.52 -1.32 -1.91
CA THR A 74 -7.58 0.12 -2.04
C THR A 74 -6.38 0.63 -2.83
N ILE A 75 -6.14 1.91 -2.78
CA ILE A 75 -5.01 2.48 -3.53
C ILE A 75 -3.68 2.27 -2.81
N GLY A 76 -3.70 1.86 -1.56
CA GLY A 76 -2.46 1.66 -0.83
C GLY A 76 -2.70 1.28 0.61
N ALA A 77 -1.68 1.46 1.43
CA ALA A 77 -1.73 1.08 2.84
C ALA A 77 -0.97 2.09 3.69
N TRP A 78 -1.40 2.22 4.95
CA TRP A 78 -0.68 2.99 5.96
C TRP A 78 0.31 2.06 6.63
N LEU A 79 1.59 2.41 6.56
CA LEU A 79 2.65 1.57 7.09
C LEU A 79 3.48 2.33 8.10
N LEU A 80 4.02 1.59 9.06
CA LEU A 80 4.96 2.17 10.01
C LEU A 80 6.30 2.37 9.32
N PRO A 81 7.14 3.29 9.81
CA PRO A 81 8.42 3.59 9.16
C PRO A 81 9.31 2.37 8.95
N GLU A 82 9.26 1.41 9.87
CA GLU A 82 10.09 0.21 9.74
C GLU A 82 9.71 -0.68 8.57
N ASP A 83 8.53 -0.48 8.02
CA ASP A 83 8.06 -1.26 6.88
C ASP A 83 8.24 -0.53 5.55
N VAL A 84 8.90 0.62 5.56
CA VAL A 84 9.12 1.42 4.36
C VAL A 84 10.60 1.65 4.17
N TRP A 85 11.10 1.26 3.01
CA TRP A 85 12.50 1.49 2.66
C TRP A 85 12.59 2.61 1.63
N TRP A 86 13.43 3.60 1.93
CA TRP A 86 13.58 4.79 1.10
C TRP A 86 14.83 4.67 0.26
N PRO A 87 14.70 4.60 -1.07
CA PRO A 87 15.89 4.57 -1.92
C PRO A 87 16.71 5.83 -1.74
N GLY A 88 18.03 5.68 -1.79
CA GLY A 88 18.93 6.82 -1.64
C GLY A 88 19.29 7.16 -0.21
N LYS A 89 18.81 6.38 0.71
CA LYS A 89 19.14 6.57 2.13
C LYS A 89 20.25 5.65 2.57
#